data_4eb835a70d447195d6ca4c4b0f646272
#
_entry.id   4eb835a70d447195d6ca4c4b0f646272
#
_cell.length_a   1.000
_cell.length_b   1.000
_cell.length_c   1.000
_cell.angle_alpha   90.00
_cell.angle_beta   90.00
_cell.angle_gamma   90.00
#
_symmetry.space_group_name_H-M   'P 1'
#
loop_
_entity.id
_entity.type
_entity.pdbx_description
1 polymer ?
#
loop_
_entity_poly.entity_id
_entity_poly.type
_entity_poly.pdbx_seq_one_letter_code
_entity_poly.pdbx_strand_id
1 'polypeptide(L)'
;GTVADAASIKLPKRIPYHIAMELLLTGRWFDAEEAQRWGLVNEILAADQLMDRAWELARLLASGPPLVYAAIKEIVRDAEDAKFQDAMNRVTGRQLRTVDVLYGSEDNLEGARAFAEKRDPVWKGR
;
A
#
# COMPACT_ATOMS: atom_id res chain seq x y z
N GLY A 1 0.49 31.71 -7.89
CA GLY A 1 1.77 31.51 -7.21
C GLY A 1 1.60 30.94 -5.81
N THR A 2 1.41 29.60 -5.71
CA THR A 2 1.39 28.89 -4.43
C THR A 2 2.14 27.56 -4.58
N VAL A 3 2.55 26.98 -3.46
CA VAL A 3 3.13 25.63 -3.44
C VAL A 3 2.02 24.58 -3.46
N ALA A 4 2.35 23.38 -3.93
CA ALA A 4 1.40 22.27 -4.02
C ALA A 4 1.33 21.46 -2.70
N ASP A 5 1.56 22.08 -1.54
CA ASP A 5 1.47 21.50 -0.18
C ASP A 5 1.91 20.02 -0.11
N ALA A 6 0.98 19.11 0.17
CA ALA A 6 1.26 17.68 0.31
C ALA A 6 1.86 17.05 -0.96
N ALA A 7 1.52 17.52 -2.16
CA ALA A 7 2.10 17.01 -3.40
C ALA A 7 3.61 17.31 -3.48
N SER A 8 4.06 18.46 -2.97
CA SER A 8 5.50 18.80 -2.92
C SER A 8 6.30 17.81 -2.04
N ILE A 9 5.65 17.17 -1.07
CA ILE A 9 6.28 16.18 -0.18
C ILE A 9 6.13 14.76 -0.75
N LYS A 10 4.93 14.41 -1.24
CA LYS A 10 4.61 13.03 -1.60
C LYS A 10 5.02 12.65 -3.00
N LEU A 11 4.89 13.56 -3.98
CA LEU A 11 5.14 13.24 -5.39
C LEU A 11 6.59 12.77 -5.65
N PRO A 12 7.64 13.43 -5.11
CA PRO A 12 9.02 12.98 -5.29
C PRO A 12 9.33 11.61 -4.67
N LYS A 13 8.44 11.12 -3.77
CA LYS A 13 8.55 9.79 -3.16
C LYS A 13 7.79 8.71 -3.93
N ARG A 14 6.97 9.07 -4.91
CA ARG A 14 6.07 8.16 -5.64
C ARG A 14 6.44 7.93 -7.10
N ILE A 15 7.07 8.94 -7.73
CA ILE A 15 7.49 8.88 -9.14
C ILE A 15 8.97 9.30 -9.24
N PRO A 16 9.65 9.10 -10.39
CA PRO A 16 11.03 9.53 -10.57
C PRO A 16 11.21 11.00 -10.19
N TYR A 17 12.24 11.29 -9.39
CA TYR A 17 12.46 12.61 -8.79
C TYR A 17 12.48 13.75 -9.82
N HIS A 18 13.16 13.57 -10.94
CA HIS A 18 13.26 14.61 -11.98
C HIS A 18 11.91 14.89 -12.66
N ILE A 19 11.03 13.87 -12.80
CA ILE A 19 9.66 14.05 -13.30
C ILE A 19 8.84 14.83 -12.27
N ALA A 20 8.92 14.44 -11.00
CA ALA A 20 8.22 15.17 -9.93
C ALA A 20 8.63 16.64 -9.89
N MET A 21 9.94 16.93 -10.00
CA MET A 21 10.45 18.31 -10.03
C MET A 21 9.98 19.07 -11.26
N GLU A 22 9.98 18.45 -12.44
CA GLU A 22 9.43 19.07 -13.64
C GLU A 22 7.97 19.47 -13.44
N LEU A 23 7.12 18.55 -12.98
CA LEU A 23 5.69 18.82 -12.76
C LEU A 23 5.45 19.92 -11.71
N LEU A 24 6.16 19.85 -10.59
CA LEU A 24 6.00 20.81 -9.48
C LEU A 24 6.47 22.22 -9.86
N LEU A 25 7.53 22.33 -10.64
CA LEU A 25 8.12 23.62 -11.01
C LEU A 25 7.44 24.26 -12.21
N THR A 26 6.99 23.45 -13.18
CA THR A 26 6.36 23.98 -14.40
C THR A 26 4.85 24.09 -14.30
N GLY A 27 4.22 23.25 -13.43
CA GLY A 27 2.77 23.16 -13.36
C GLY A 27 2.12 22.61 -14.63
N ARG A 28 2.88 21.92 -15.49
CA ARG A 28 2.33 21.36 -16.73
C ARG A 28 1.31 20.26 -16.45
N TRP A 29 0.35 20.12 -17.32
CA TRP A 29 -0.58 19.00 -17.33
C TRP A 29 0.11 17.72 -17.81
N PHE A 30 -0.43 16.59 -17.42
CA PHE A 30 -0.06 15.27 -17.89
C PHE A 30 -1.31 14.38 -18.03
N ASP A 31 -1.23 13.39 -18.87
CA ASP A 31 -2.31 12.43 -19.12
C ASP A 31 -2.20 11.16 -18.29
N ALA A 32 -3.17 10.27 -18.45
CA ALA A 32 -3.22 9.00 -17.71
C ALA A 32 -2.08 8.06 -18.12
N GLU A 33 -1.69 8.08 -19.39
CA GLU A 33 -0.61 7.26 -19.95
C GLU A 33 0.75 7.67 -19.38
N GLU A 34 0.99 8.97 -19.23
CA GLU A 34 2.18 9.47 -18.53
C GLU A 34 2.18 9.04 -17.07
N ALA A 35 1.04 9.19 -16.38
CA ALA A 35 0.89 8.79 -14.98
C ALA A 35 1.15 7.29 -14.77
N GLN A 36 0.65 6.43 -15.66
CA GLN A 36 0.90 4.99 -15.61
C GLN A 36 2.39 4.67 -15.85
N ARG A 37 2.99 5.31 -16.85
CA ARG A 37 4.41 5.13 -17.21
C ARG A 37 5.36 5.48 -16.05
N TRP A 38 4.99 6.46 -15.23
CA TRP A 38 5.75 6.85 -14.04
C TRP A 38 5.41 6.03 -12.79
N GLY A 39 4.41 5.15 -12.86
CA GLY A 39 3.95 4.35 -11.72
C GLY A 39 3.08 5.14 -10.73
N LEU A 40 2.52 6.28 -11.12
CA LEU A 40 1.59 7.05 -10.28
C LEU A 40 0.22 6.39 -10.19
N VAL A 41 -0.22 5.71 -11.26
CA VAL A 41 -1.43 4.89 -11.31
C VAL A 41 -1.09 3.48 -11.77
N ASN A 42 -1.84 2.49 -11.30
CA ASN A 42 -1.58 1.08 -11.59
C ASN A 42 -2.13 0.65 -12.95
N GLU A 43 -3.35 1.10 -13.28
CA GLU A 43 -4.09 0.68 -14.46
C GLU A 43 -4.81 1.88 -15.10
N ILE A 44 -4.95 1.82 -16.42
CA ILE A 44 -5.81 2.72 -17.20
C ILE A 44 -6.91 1.85 -17.79
N LEU A 45 -8.15 2.29 -17.63
CA LEU A 45 -9.33 1.55 -18.02
C LEU A 45 -10.28 2.44 -18.82
N ALA A 46 -11.08 1.85 -19.68
CA ALA A 46 -12.22 2.53 -20.26
C ALA A 46 -13.20 2.96 -19.15
N ALA A 47 -13.86 4.10 -19.33
CA ALA A 47 -14.70 4.70 -18.28
C ALA A 47 -15.83 3.77 -17.80
N ASP A 48 -16.39 2.96 -18.69
CA ASP A 48 -17.41 1.96 -18.39
C ASP A 48 -16.88 0.72 -17.64
N GLN A 49 -15.58 0.47 -17.66
CA GLN A 49 -14.94 -0.68 -16.99
C GLN A 49 -14.38 -0.31 -15.61
N LEU A 50 -14.24 0.96 -15.28
CA LEU A 50 -13.58 1.43 -14.07
C LEU A 50 -14.23 0.88 -12.81
N MET A 51 -15.55 0.95 -12.72
CA MET A 51 -16.28 0.51 -11.51
C MET A 51 -16.27 -1.01 -11.35
N ASP A 52 -16.37 -1.76 -12.44
CA ASP A 52 -16.30 -3.22 -12.39
C ASP A 52 -14.94 -3.68 -11.88
N ARG A 53 -13.86 -3.09 -12.39
CA ARG A 53 -12.49 -3.38 -11.93
C ARG A 53 -12.28 -2.96 -10.47
N ALA A 54 -12.79 -1.81 -10.06
CA ALA A 54 -12.71 -1.36 -8.68
C ALA A 54 -13.42 -2.33 -7.72
N TRP A 55 -14.60 -2.82 -8.10
CA TRP A 55 -15.34 -3.82 -7.32
C TRP A 55 -14.64 -5.18 -7.28
N GLU A 56 -14.03 -5.61 -8.38
CA GLU A 56 -13.22 -6.84 -8.41
C GLU A 56 -12.08 -6.77 -7.38
N LEU A 57 -11.29 -5.68 -7.40
CA LEU A 57 -10.20 -5.46 -6.44
C LEU A 57 -10.71 -5.35 -5.00
N ALA A 58 -11.83 -4.67 -4.78
CA ALA A 58 -12.42 -4.54 -3.45
C ALA A 58 -12.86 -5.90 -2.89
N ARG A 59 -13.49 -6.75 -3.69
CA ARG A 59 -13.87 -8.11 -3.28
C ARG A 59 -12.66 -8.99 -3.00
N LEU A 60 -11.63 -8.91 -3.84
CA LEU A 60 -10.37 -9.62 -3.63
C LEU A 60 -9.75 -9.23 -2.27
N LEU A 61 -9.67 -7.93 -1.97
CA LEU A 61 -9.13 -7.46 -0.70
C LEU A 61 -10.04 -7.83 0.49
N ALA A 62 -11.36 -7.78 0.31
CA ALA A 62 -12.30 -8.15 1.37
C ALA A 62 -12.26 -9.64 1.74
N SER A 63 -11.85 -10.51 0.82
CA SER A 63 -11.68 -11.95 1.07
C SER A 63 -10.31 -12.31 1.67
N GLY A 64 -9.40 -11.37 1.73
CA GLY A 64 -8.03 -11.60 2.22
C GLY A 64 -7.86 -11.40 3.74
N PRO A 65 -6.64 -11.54 4.25
CA PRO A 65 -6.33 -11.51 5.69
C PRO A 65 -6.37 -10.09 6.28
N PRO A 66 -7.41 -9.70 7.03
CA PRO A 66 -7.60 -8.31 7.44
C PRO A 66 -6.51 -7.81 8.40
N LEU A 67 -6.00 -8.66 9.29
CA LEU A 67 -4.93 -8.30 10.25
C LEU A 67 -3.60 -8.08 9.54
N VAL A 68 -3.30 -8.87 8.50
CA VAL A 68 -2.10 -8.67 7.68
C VAL A 68 -2.17 -7.32 6.94
N TYR A 69 -3.32 -6.98 6.37
CA TYR A 69 -3.49 -5.68 5.70
C TYR A 69 -3.35 -4.50 6.67
N ALA A 70 -3.88 -4.62 7.89
CA ALA A 70 -3.70 -3.61 8.93
C ALA A 70 -2.22 -3.44 9.29
N ALA A 71 -1.49 -4.54 9.49
CA ALA A 71 -0.07 -4.53 9.79
C ALA A 71 0.76 -3.92 8.66
N ILE A 72 0.54 -4.33 7.40
CA ILE A 72 1.25 -3.76 6.23
C ILE A 72 1.04 -2.24 6.16
N LYS A 73 -0.19 -1.76 6.35
CA LYS A 73 -0.49 -0.32 6.28
C LYS A 73 0.17 0.47 7.41
N GLU A 74 0.27 -0.08 8.61
CA GLU A 74 0.98 0.55 9.73
C GLU A 74 2.48 0.58 9.47
N ILE A 75 3.08 -0.55 9.06
CA ILE A 75 4.51 -0.65 8.72
C ILE A 75 4.90 0.37 7.64
N VAL A 76 4.16 0.43 6.54
CA VAL A 76 4.45 1.35 5.43
C VAL A 76 4.40 2.81 5.89
N ARG A 77 3.42 3.17 6.72
CA ARG A 77 3.31 4.54 7.26
C ARG A 77 4.44 4.87 8.22
N ASP A 78 4.76 3.96 9.14
CA ASP A 78 5.83 4.13 10.12
C ASP A 78 7.21 4.23 9.44
N ALA A 79 7.44 3.44 8.39
CA ALA A 79 8.70 3.40 7.66
C ALA A 79 8.91 4.58 6.70
N GLU A 80 7.87 5.37 6.39
CA GLU A 80 7.93 6.39 5.32
C GLU A 80 9.03 7.44 5.53
N ASP A 81 9.29 7.81 6.78
CA ASP A 81 10.29 8.82 7.17
C ASP A 81 11.38 8.26 8.10
N ALA A 82 11.43 6.93 8.27
CA ALA A 82 12.38 6.25 9.14
C ALA A 82 13.57 5.69 8.35
N LYS A 83 14.70 5.49 9.04
CA LYS A 83 15.78 4.67 8.50
C LYS A 83 15.35 3.21 8.50
N PHE A 84 15.77 2.46 7.49
CA PHE A 84 15.39 1.05 7.33
C PHE A 84 15.60 0.22 8.60
N GLN A 85 16.79 0.32 9.22
CA GLN A 85 17.09 -0.48 10.42
C GLN A 85 16.19 -0.12 11.61
N ASP A 86 15.86 1.16 11.78
CA ASP A 86 14.98 1.60 12.87
C ASP A 86 13.55 1.10 12.65
N ALA A 87 13.05 1.15 11.42
CA ALA A 87 11.75 0.57 11.05
C ALA A 87 11.74 -0.95 11.26
N MET A 88 12.79 -1.67 10.82
CA MET A 88 12.92 -3.11 11.02
C MET A 88 12.95 -3.50 12.51
N ASN A 89 13.66 -2.75 13.34
CA ASN A 89 13.71 -3.00 14.78
C ASN A 89 12.31 -2.87 15.42
N ARG A 90 11.49 -1.90 14.98
CA ARG A 90 10.11 -1.74 15.47
C ARG A 90 9.21 -2.89 15.01
N VAL A 91 9.34 -3.34 13.78
CA VAL A 91 8.57 -4.50 13.26
C VAL A 91 8.96 -5.77 14.00
N THR A 92 10.24 -6.11 14.04
CA THR A 92 10.74 -7.35 14.68
C THR A 92 10.56 -7.36 16.21
N GLY A 93 10.65 -6.19 16.83
CA GLY A 93 10.38 -5.98 18.24
C GLY A 93 8.89 -5.89 18.60
N ARG A 94 7.98 -6.07 17.63
CA ARG A 94 6.52 -5.97 17.80
C ARG A 94 6.06 -4.66 18.46
N GLN A 95 6.74 -3.55 18.15
CA GLN A 95 6.44 -2.24 18.74
C GLN A 95 5.27 -1.54 18.00
N LEU A 96 4.90 -2.03 16.81
CA LEU A 96 3.74 -1.57 16.06
C LEU A 96 2.51 -2.37 16.50
N ARG A 97 1.44 -1.65 16.85
CA ARG A 97 0.24 -2.25 17.44
C ARG A 97 -0.38 -3.35 16.57
N THR A 98 -0.54 -3.08 15.28
CA THR A 98 -1.19 -4.05 14.38
C THR A 98 -0.29 -5.24 14.07
N VAL A 99 1.02 -5.06 14.12
CA VAL A 99 2.01 -6.14 14.00
C VAL A 99 1.94 -7.06 15.21
N ASP A 100 1.88 -6.50 16.41
CA ASP A 100 1.76 -7.28 17.65
C ASP A 100 0.44 -8.07 17.69
N VAL A 101 -0.68 -7.43 17.35
CA VAL A 101 -1.99 -8.09 17.21
C VAL A 101 -1.94 -9.23 16.19
N LEU A 102 -1.36 -9.02 15.01
CA LEU A 102 -1.23 -10.04 13.98
C LEU A 102 -0.48 -11.28 14.50
N TYR A 103 0.70 -11.09 15.09
CA TYR A 103 1.52 -12.20 15.55
C TYR A 103 0.95 -12.93 16.78
N GLY A 104 0.00 -12.33 17.49
CA GLY A 104 -0.75 -12.96 18.58
C GLY A 104 -2.08 -13.60 18.15
N SER A 105 -2.46 -13.50 16.87
CA SER A 105 -3.80 -13.85 16.37
C SER A 105 -3.96 -15.31 15.97
N GLU A 106 -5.23 -15.78 15.92
CA GLU A 106 -5.59 -17.07 15.31
C GLU A 106 -5.27 -17.08 13.80
N ASP A 107 -5.45 -15.94 13.12
CA ASP A 107 -5.22 -15.79 11.68
C ASP A 107 -3.75 -16.02 11.29
N ASN A 108 -2.80 -15.64 12.15
CA ASN A 108 -1.38 -15.92 11.91
C ASN A 108 -1.10 -17.44 11.87
N LEU A 109 -1.71 -18.20 12.79
CA LEU A 109 -1.59 -19.66 12.82
C LEU A 109 -2.36 -20.32 11.67
N GLU A 110 -3.55 -19.77 11.33
CA GLU A 110 -4.35 -20.26 10.22
C GLU A 110 -3.61 -20.14 8.88
N GLY A 111 -2.97 -19.02 8.63
CA GLY A 111 -2.17 -18.82 7.42
C GLY A 111 -1.08 -19.90 7.25
N ALA A 112 -0.36 -20.20 8.31
CA ALA A 112 0.67 -21.23 8.29
C ALA A 112 0.09 -22.64 8.09
N ARG A 113 -1.03 -22.96 8.74
CA ARG A 113 -1.72 -24.25 8.60
C ARG A 113 -2.29 -24.43 7.20
N ALA A 114 -3.02 -23.47 6.68
CA ALA A 114 -3.61 -23.52 5.36
C ALA A 114 -2.55 -23.73 4.27
N PHE A 115 -1.40 -23.03 4.41
CA PHE A 115 -0.26 -23.22 3.51
C PHE A 115 0.30 -24.64 3.56
N ALA A 116 0.52 -25.20 4.76
CA ALA A 116 1.04 -26.54 4.94
C ALA A 116 0.07 -27.63 4.42
N GLU A 117 -1.22 -27.41 4.63
CA GLU A 117 -2.32 -28.30 4.22
C GLU A 117 -2.76 -28.12 2.76
N LYS A 118 -2.20 -27.13 2.04
CA LYS A 118 -2.53 -26.78 0.65
C LYS A 118 -4.03 -26.53 0.42
N ARG A 119 -4.65 -25.82 1.34
CA ARG A 119 -6.05 -25.40 1.29
C ARG A 119 -6.18 -23.88 1.40
N ASP A 120 -7.34 -23.37 1.05
CA ASP A 120 -7.65 -21.96 1.27
C ASP A 120 -7.76 -21.64 2.77
N PRO A 121 -7.19 -20.52 3.23
CA PRO A 121 -7.30 -20.07 4.61
C PRO A 121 -8.69 -19.51 4.92
N VAL A 122 -9.09 -19.60 6.19
CA VAL A 122 -10.33 -19.00 6.71
C VAL A 122 -9.98 -17.90 7.71
N TRP A 123 -10.05 -16.67 7.26
CA TRP A 123 -9.69 -15.50 8.06
C TRP A 123 -10.84 -15.10 9.01
N LYS A 124 -10.52 -14.92 10.29
CA LYS A 124 -11.47 -14.55 11.35
C LYS A 124 -11.29 -13.13 11.87
N GLY A 125 -10.17 -12.48 11.54
CA GLY A 125 -9.82 -11.14 12.01
C GLY A 125 -9.43 -11.07 13.49
N ARG A 126 -8.99 -12.16 14.09
CA ARG A 126 -8.65 -12.28 15.52
C ARG A 126 -7.53 -13.27 15.79
#